data_04e6c983ad31f64ca62bdf65c8d0d606
#
_entry.id   04e6c983ad31f64ca62bdf65c8d0d606
#
_cell.length_a   1.000
_cell.length_b   1.000
_cell.length_c   1.000
_cell.angle_alpha   90.00
_cell.angle_beta   90.00
_cell.angle_gamma   90.00
#
_symmetry.space_group_name_H-M   'P 1'
#
loop_
_entity.id
_entity.type
_entity.pdbx_description
1 polymer ?
#
loop_
_entity_poly.entity_id
_entity_poly.type
_entity_poly.pdbx_seq_one_letter_code
_entity_poly.pdbx_strand_id
1 'polypeptide(L)'
;MALAREDVVRAGLRLLDEVGLDNLSLRKLAKELGIQAPTLYWHFKNKQDLLDEMAATAMAEADDGGSVPEPGAEWDCWLAWMARRIRRGMLAHRDGALLASASRPAEDRWEYVEGILVMLQKAGFTPAGAMRGIGTLTNYVLGTTLEEQQAANRDDEEAERPDFTAYPMLRDAVLAAADPVARFEHGLSLILDGMRAQLE
;
A
#
# COMPACT_ATOMS: atom_id res chain seq x y z
N MET A 1 28.07 -11.41 -15.51
CA MET A 1 27.61 -10.11 -14.99
C MET A 1 27.33 -10.29 -13.50
N ALA A 2 27.82 -9.41 -12.62
CA ALA A 2 27.48 -9.52 -11.19
C ALA A 2 25.98 -9.19 -11.03
N LEU A 3 25.25 -10.01 -10.26
CA LEU A 3 23.85 -9.80 -9.96
C LEU A 3 23.71 -8.52 -9.11
N ALA A 4 22.95 -7.54 -9.58
CA ALA A 4 22.71 -6.34 -8.80
C ALA A 4 21.62 -6.57 -7.73
N ARG A 5 21.68 -5.85 -6.62
CA ARG A 5 20.68 -5.92 -5.54
C ARG A 5 19.26 -5.63 -6.08
N GLU A 6 19.13 -4.65 -6.96
CA GLU A 6 17.88 -4.27 -7.62
C GLU A 6 17.29 -5.42 -8.49
N ASP A 7 18.15 -6.18 -9.19
CA ASP A 7 17.68 -7.32 -9.99
C ASP A 7 17.07 -8.41 -9.12
N VAL A 8 17.62 -8.61 -7.90
CA VAL A 8 17.07 -9.56 -6.92
C VAL A 8 15.73 -9.09 -6.40
N VAL A 9 15.59 -7.79 -6.10
CA VAL A 9 14.31 -7.21 -5.64
C VAL A 9 13.23 -7.35 -6.69
N ARG A 10 13.51 -6.98 -7.94
CA ARG A 10 12.55 -7.13 -9.06
C ARG A 10 12.19 -8.60 -9.35
N ALA A 11 13.14 -9.50 -9.23
CA ALA A 11 12.85 -10.93 -9.30
C ALA A 11 11.98 -11.39 -8.13
N GLY A 12 12.20 -10.84 -6.92
CA GLY A 12 11.36 -11.08 -5.76
C GLY A 12 9.91 -10.63 -5.96
N LEU A 13 9.70 -9.45 -6.56
CA LEU A 13 8.37 -8.93 -6.90
C LEU A 13 7.68 -9.81 -7.95
N ARG A 14 8.38 -10.21 -9.02
CA ARG A 14 7.79 -11.16 -9.99
C ARG A 14 7.42 -12.49 -9.35
N LEU A 15 8.30 -13.04 -8.51
CA LEU A 15 8.00 -14.28 -7.80
C LEU A 15 6.83 -14.13 -6.82
N LEU A 16 6.70 -12.97 -6.17
CA LEU A 16 5.53 -12.63 -5.34
C LEU A 16 4.24 -12.72 -6.17
N ASP A 17 4.22 -12.13 -7.36
CA ASP A 17 3.05 -12.15 -8.26
C ASP A 17 2.65 -13.58 -8.66
N GLU A 18 3.64 -14.46 -8.83
CA GLU A 18 3.40 -15.86 -9.22
C GLU A 18 2.89 -16.71 -8.04
N VAL A 19 3.56 -16.64 -6.89
CA VAL A 19 3.34 -17.63 -5.81
C VAL A 19 2.64 -17.07 -4.57
N GLY A 20 2.49 -15.74 -4.46
CA GLY A 20 1.99 -15.06 -3.27
C GLY A 20 3.02 -14.99 -2.13
N LEU A 21 2.73 -14.13 -1.14
CA LEU A 21 3.65 -13.82 -0.04
C LEU A 21 3.96 -15.01 0.86
N ASP A 22 2.97 -15.86 1.13
CA ASP A 22 3.12 -17.06 1.98
C ASP A 22 4.09 -18.07 1.39
N ASN A 23 4.09 -18.18 0.06
CA ASN A 23 4.95 -19.12 -0.66
C ASN A 23 6.29 -18.52 -1.07
N LEU A 24 6.52 -17.22 -0.87
CA LEU A 24 7.77 -16.54 -1.18
C LEU A 24 8.86 -16.95 -0.19
N SER A 25 9.99 -17.46 -0.71
CA SER A 25 11.16 -17.82 0.10
C SER A 25 12.45 -17.52 -0.63
N LEU A 26 13.51 -17.21 0.14
CA LEU A 26 14.87 -17.00 -0.41
C LEU A 26 15.36 -18.18 -1.24
N ARG A 27 14.97 -19.41 -0.87
CA ARG A 27 15.34 -20.61 -1.63
C ARG A 27 14.66 -20.67 -3.01
N LYS A 28 13.37 -20.30 -3.10
CA LYS A 28 12.65 -20.22 -4.37
C LYS A 28 13.22 -19.10 -5.23
N LEU A 29 13.50 -17.93 -4.63
CA LEU A 29 14.10 -16.81 -5.35
C LEU A 29 15.50 -17.14 -5.89
N ALA A 30 16.35 -17.83 -5.12
CA ALA A 30 17.65 -18.28 -5.59
C ALA A 30 17.51 -19.23 -6.79
N LYS A 31 16.54 -20.16 -6.73
CA LYS A 31 16.23 -21.07 -7.83
C LYS A 31 15.79 -20.33 -9.08
N GLU A 32 14.91 -19.33 -8.95
CA GLU A 32 14.42 -18.47 -10.04
C GLU A 32 15.58 -17.73 -10.72
N LEU A 33 16.51 -17.20 -9.92
CA LEU A 33 17.69 -16.48 -10.40
C LEU A 33 18.81 -17.39 -10.92
N GLY A 34 18.68 -18.71 -10.80
CA GLY A 34 19.73 -19.66 -11.20
C GLY A 34 21.00 -19.57 -10.37
N ILE A 35 20.92 -19.12 -9.12
CA ILE A 35 22.06 -18.94 -8.20
C ILE A 35 21.94 -19.83 -6.95
N GLN A 36 23.05 -19.95 -6.22
CA GLN A 36 23.03 -20.62 -4.93
C GLN A 36 22.43 -19.73 -3.84
N ALA A 37 21.59 -20.28 -2.96
CA ALA A 37 20.96 -19.53 -1.88
C ALA A 37 21.94 -18.71 -1.01
N PRO A 38 23.17 -19.17 -0.69
CA PRO A 38 24.16 -18.36 0.02
C PRO A 38 24.51 -17.04 -0.68
N THR A 39 24.40 -16.97 -2.02
CA THR A 39 24.68 -15.74 -2.77
C THR A 39 23.70 -14.62 -2.43
N LEU A 40 22.44 -14.95 -2.12
CA LEU A 40 21.45 -13.95 -1.70
C LEU A 40 21.80 -13.29 -0.38
N TYR A 41 22.46 -13.99 0.53
CA TYR A 41 22.88 -13.44 1.83
C TYR A 41 23.99 -12.39 1.73
N TRP A 42 24.65 -12.28 0.57
CA TRP A 42 25.54 -11.14 0.28
C TRP A 42 24.76 -9.85 0.02
N HIS A 43 23.52 -9.96 -0.45
CA HIS A 43 22.64 -8.83 -0.75
C HIS A 43 21.68 -8.52 0.40
N PHE A 44 21.15 -9.54 1.08
CA PHE A 44 20.11 -9.40 2.11
C PHE A 44 20.46 -10.21 3.35
N LYS A 45 20.46 -9.59 4.52
CA LYS A 45 20.77 -10.23 5.79
C LYS A 45 19.80 -11.36 6.15
N ASN A 46 18.52 -11.19 5.75
CA ASN A 46 17.43 -12.13 6.03
C ASN A 46 16.25 -11.87 5.07
N LYS A 47 15.19 -12.68 5.17
CA LYS A 47 13.97 -12.50 4.36
C LYS A 47 13.32 -11.13 4.59
N GLN A 48 13.33 -10.62 5.82
CA GLN A 48 12.72 -9.33 6.16
C GLN A 48 13.39 -8.17 5.41
N ASP A 49 14.71 -8.16 5.34
CA ASP A 49 15.49 -7.15 4.61
C ASP A 49 15.12 -7.12 3.11
N LEU A 50 14.88 -8.30 2.52
CA LEU A 50 14.36 -8.39 1.15
C LEU A 50 12.93 -7.85 1.05
N LEU A 51 12.02 -8.23 1.97
CA LEU A 51 10.63 -7.77 1.95
C LEU A 51 10.54 -6.24 2.12
N ASP A 52 11.36 -5.67 2.99
CA ASP A 52 11.43 -4.23 3.22
C ASP A 52 11.81 -3.49 1.93
N GLU A 53 12.80 -3.99 1.16
CA GLU A 53 13.16 -3.40 -0.13
C GLU A 53 12.16 -3.66 -1.25
N MET A 54 11.57 -4.85 -1.29
CA MET A 54 10.50 -5.13 -2.24
C MET A 54 9.33 -4.16 -2.06
N ALA A 55 8.90 -3.92 -0.81
CA ALA A 55 7.84 -2.96 -0.52
C ALA A 55 8.24 -1.53 -0.92
N ALA A 56 9.46 -1.10 -0.61
CA ALA A 56 9.96 0.21 -1.00
C ALA A 56 9.99 0.38 -2.53
N THR A 57 10.46 -0.65 -3.25
CA THR A 57 10.53 -0.64 -4.72
C THR A 57 9.13 -0.61 -5.35
N ALA A 58 8.18 -1.42 -4.86
CA ALA A 58 6.81 -1.42 -5.35
C ALA A 58 6.14 -0.03 -5.16
N MET A 59 6.41 0.64 -4.03
CA MET A 59 5.90 2.00 -3.80
C MET A 59 6.61 3.04 -4.68
N ALA A 60 7.90 2.88 -4.98
CA ALA A 60 8.65 3.82 -5.82
C ALA A 60 8.30 3.68 -7.31
N GLU A 61 8.08 2.45 -7.78
CA GLU A 61 7.72 2.14 -9.17
C GLU A 61 6.23 2.33 -9.46
N ALA A 62 5.41 2.60 -8.43
CA ALA A 62 3.99 2.88 -8.64
C ALA A 62 3.83 4.06 -9.58
N ASP A 63 3.23 3.79 -10.74
CA ASP A 63 2.84 4.84 -11.68
C ASP A 63 1.94 5.84 -10.97
N ASP A 64 2.28 7.11 -11.08
CA ASP A 64 1.56 8.17 -10.40
C ASP A 64 0.11 8.30 -10.89
N GLY A 65 -0.24 7.77 -12.08
CA GLY A 65 -1.61 7.73 -12.63
C GLY A 65 -2.36 9.08 -12.55
N GLY A 66 -1.63 10.13 -12.14
CA GLY A 66 -2.12 11.47 -11.91
C GLY A 66 -0.97 12.43 -11.71
N SER A 67 -1.20 13.70 -11.91
CA SER A 67 -0.20 14.73 -11.71
C SER A 67 0.19 14.83 -10.24
N VAL A 68 1.49 14.89 -9.98
CA VAL A 68 2.02 15.31 -8.67
C VAL A 68 1.46 16.70 -8.37
N PRO A 69 0.95 16.96 -7.15
CA PRO A 69 0.45 18.28 -6.82
C PRO A 69 1.52 19.36 -7.03
N GLU A 70 1.11 20.51 -7.55
CA GLU A 70 2.03 21.64 -7.79
C GLU A 70 2.65 22.12 -6.46
N PRO A 71 3.88 22.65 -6.50
CA PRO A 71 4.47 23.30 -5.33
C PRO A 71 3.55 24.42 -4.81
N GLY A 72 3.16 24.32 -3.54
CA GLY A 72 2.21 25.25 -2.92
C GLY A 72 0.75 24.80 -2.97
N ALA A 73 0.44 23.62 -3.50
CA ALA A 73 -0.87 23.03 -3.37
C ALA A 73 -1.23 22.80 -1.90
N GLU A 74 -2.53 22.82 -1.61
CA GLU A 74 -3.06 22.59 -0.27
C GLU A 74 -2.67 21.20 0.27
N TRP A 75 -2.52 21.10 1.58
CA TRP A 75 -2.06 19.90 2.27
C TRP A 75 -2.95 18.67 1.99
N ASP A 76 -4.24 18.86 1.84
CA ASP A 76 -5.21 17.79 1.56
C ASP A 76 -5.04 17.23 0.14
N CYS A 77 -4.70 18.06 -0.84
CA CYS A 77 -4.34 17.60 -2.19
C CYS A 77 -3.10 16.69 -2.17
N TRP A 78 -2.09 17.06 -1.36
CA TRP A 78 -0.89 16.23 -1.18
C TRP A 78 -1.19 14.91 -0.48
N LEU A 79 -1.99 14.93 0.59
CA LEU A 79 -2.38 13.71 1.29
C LEU A 79 -3.26 12.81 0.42
N ALA A 80 -4.18 13.38 -0.36
CA ALA A 80 -5.01 12.63 -1.30
C ALA A 80 -4.16 11.95 -2.39
N TRP A 81 -3.24 12.70 -2.98
CA TRP A 81 -2.29 12.15 -3.97
C TRP A 81 -1.45 11.02 -3.36
N MET A 82 -0.87 11.24 -2.19
CA MET A 82 -0.09 10.24 -1.46
C MET A 82 -0.90 8.95 -1.20
N ALA A 83 -2.13 9.09 -0.71
CA ALA A 83 -3.02 7.96 -0.42
C ALA A 83 -3.30 7.12 -1.68
N ARG A 84 -3.62 7.79 -2.80
CA ARG A 84 -3.85 7.13 -4.10
C ARG A 84 -2.59 6.46 -4.62
N ARG A 85 -1.43 7.10 -4.49
CA ARG A 85 -0.14 6.53 -4.89
C ARG A 85 0.19 5.27 -4.09
N ILE A 86 0.06 5.31 -2.76
CA ILE A 86 0.28 4.15 -1.88
C ILE A 86 -0.65 3.00 -2.27
N ARG A 87 -1.95 3.27 -2.47
CA ARG A 87 -2.92 2.25 -2.90
C ARG A 87 -2.50 1.62 -4.25
N ARG A 88 -2.12 2.43 -5.23
CA ARG A 88 -1.67 1.91 -6.54
C ARG A 88 -0.43 1.02 -6.40
N GLY A 89 0.56 1.44 -5.61
CA GLY A 89 1.75 0.63 -5.36
C GLY A 89 1.43 -0.73 -4.73
N MET A 90 0.49 -0.76 -3.79
CA MET A 90 0.02 -2.02 -3.21
C MET A 90 -0.74 -2.89 -4.23
N LEU A 91 -1.59 -2.30 -5.06
CA LEU A 91 -2.38 -3.02 -6.06
C LEU A 91 -1.56 -3.48 -7.28
N ALA A 92 -0.37 -2.93 -7.49
CA ALA A 92 0.51 -3.30 -8.60
C ALA A 92 1.03 -4.75 -8.52
N HIS A 93 1.03 -5.33 -7.31
CA HIS A 93 1.54 -6.68 -7.06
C HIS A 93 0.54 -7.51 -6.27
N ARG A 94 0.51 -8.81 -6.56
CA ARG A 94 -0.21 -9.78 -5.75
C ARG A 94 0.26 -9.68 -4.29
N ASP A 95 -0.68 -9.67 -3.35
CA ASP A 95 -0.40 -9.54 -1.91
C ASP A 95 0.42 -8.28 -1.55
N GLY A 96 0.39 -7.23 -2.39
CA GLY A 96 1.17 -6.01 -2.18
C GLY A 96 0.78 -5.27 -0.90
N ALA A 97 -0.49 -5.31 -0.48
CA ALA A 97 -0.91 -4.76 0.81
C ALA A 97 -0.37 -5.59 1.99
N LEU A 98 -0.33 -6.93 1.86
CA LEU A 98 0.31 -7.81 2.85
C LEU A 98 1.82 -7.55 2.91
N LEU A 99 2.48 -7.41 1.76
CA LEU A 99 3.89 -7.06 1.68
C LEU A 99 4.16 -5.73 2.39
N ALA A 100 3.36 -4.69 2.12
CA ALA A 100 3.48 -3.39 2.76
C ALA A 100 3.27 -3.47 4.29
N SER A 101 2.29 -4.26 4.75
CA SER A 101 2.02 -4.45 6.19
C SER A 101 3.15 -5.21 6.92
N ALA A 102 3.82 -6.11 6.22
CA ALA A 102 4.92 -6.90 6.75
C ALA A 102 6.27 -6.17 6.70
N SER A 103 6.38 -5.07 5.95
CA SER A 103 7.61 -4.30 5.80
C SER A 103 7.80 -3.28 6.92
N ARG A 104 9.07 -2.98 7.22
CA ARG A 104 9.44 -1.92 8.14
C ARG A 104 9.79 -0.66 7.38
N PRO A 105 9.40 0.53 7.87
CA PRO A 105 9.85 1.79 7.29
C PRO A 105 11.38 1.87 7.31
N ALA A 106 11.98 2.15 6.17
CA ALA A 106 13.41 2.41 6.10
C ALA A 106 13.73 3.81 6.69
N GLU A 107 14.93 3.98 7.23
CA GLU A 107 15.34 5.25 7.87
C GLU A 107 15.38 6.42 6.88
N ASP A 108 15.62 6.17 5.59
CA ASP A 108 15.61 7.15 4.52
C ASP A 108 14.22 7.78 4.27
N ARG A 109 13.15 7.16 4.80
CA ARG A 109 11.79 7.72 4.75
C ARG A 109 11.52 8.81 5.78
N TRP A 110 12.39 8.98 6.76
CA TRP A 110 12.16 9.94 7.85
C TRP A 110 12.17 11.38 7.36
N GLU A 111 13.05 11.71 6.40
CA GLU A 111 13.05 13.02 5.76
C GLU A 111 11.73 13.32 5.03
N TYR A 112 11.18 12.31 4.36
CA TYR A 112 9.88 12.43 3.69
C TYR A 112 8.74 12.65 4.69
N VAL A 113 8.71 11.89 5.79
CA VAL A 113 7.70 12.04 6.85
C VAL A 113 7.82 13.41 7.53
N GLU A 114 9.05 13.84 7.81
CA GLU A 114 9.32 15.18 8.36
C GLU A 114 8.80 16.27 7.43
N GLY A 115 9.02 16.15 6.12
CA GLY A 115 8.47 17.09 5.13
C GLY A 115 6.95 17.20 5.18
N ILE A 116 6.24 16.08 5.33
CA ILE A 116 4.79 16.06 5.49
C ILE A 116 4.37 16.74 6.81
N LEU A 117 5.06 16.44 7.90
CA LEU A 117 4.76 17.06 9.20
C LEU A 117 4.95 18.58 9.17
N VAL A 118 6.02 19.06 8.54
CA VAL A 118 6.27 20.50 8.35
C VAL A 118 5.17 21.15 7.51
N MET A 119 4.73 20.48 6.45
CA MET A 119 3.62 20.96 5.61
C MET A 119 2.33 21.08 6.42
N LEU A 120 1.97 20.06 7.18
CA LEU A 120 0.77 20.06 8.02
C LEU A 120 0.84 21.06 9.16
N GLN A 121 2.02 21.25 9.76
CA GLN A 121 2.22 22.28 10.78
C GLN A 121 2.00 23.70 10.21
N LYS A 122 2.47 23.96 9.00
CA LYS A 122 2.21 25.24 8.31
C LYS A 122 0.73 25.45 8.00
N ALA A 123 -0.02 24.37 7.80
CA ALA A 123 -1.47 24.41 7.64
C ALA A 123 -2.23 24.60 8.96
N GLY A 124 -1.54 24.59 10.12
CA GLY A 124 -2.15 24.83 11.43
C GLY A 124 -2.30 23.59 12.32
N PHE A 125 -1.90 22.41 11.87
CA PHE A 125 -1.95 21.21 12.70
C PHE A 125 -0.89 21.23 13.81
N THR A 126 -1.26 20.73 14.98
CA THR A 126 -0.25 20.38 15.99
C THR A 126 0.57 19.17 15.51
N PRO A 127 1.84 19.01 15.92
CA PRO A 127 2.65 17.84 15.52
C PRO A 127 1.98 16.50 15.85
N ALA A 128 1.33 16.40 17.00
CA ALA A 128 0.58 15.21 17.41
C ALA A 128 -0.68 14.99 16.56
N GLY A 129 -1.41 16.05 16.21
CA GLY A 129 -2.57 16.01 15.32
C GLY A 129 -2.19 15.55 13.91
N ALA A 130 -1.13 16.13 13.35
CA ALA A 130 -0.57 15.75 12.06
C ALA A 130 -0.17 14.26 12.01
N MET A 131 0.57 13.78 13.01
CA MET A 131 0.99 12.39 13.07
C MET A 131 -0.20 11.42 13.18
N ARG A 132 -1.21 11.76 14.00
CA ARG A 132 -2.44 10.95 14.11
C ARG A 132 -3.22 10.93 12.81
N GLY A 133 -3.35 12.07 12.13
CA GLY A 133 -4.01 12.18 10.84
C GLY A 133 -3.34 11.31 9.76
N ILE A 134 -2.00 11.43 9.62
CA ILE A 134 -1.21 10.59 8.71
C ILE A 134 -1.39 9.11 9.04
N GLY A 135 -1.30 8.73 10.31
CA GLY A 135 -1.48 7.35 10.75
C GLY A 135 -2.88 6.81 10.44
N THR A 136 -3.93 7.61 10.68
CA THR A 136 -5.31 7.23 10.33
C THR A 136 -5.45 7.02 8.82
N LEU A 137 -4.95 7.96 8.01
CA LEU A 137 -4.99 7.87 6.56
C LEU A 137 -4.24 6.63 6.04
N THR A 138 -3.04 6.39 6.53
CA THR A 138 -2.21 5.25 6.10
C THR A 138 -2.86 3.92 6.46
N ASN A 139 -3.41 3.80 7.67
CA ASN A 139 -4.13 2.60 8.10
C ASN A 139 -5.40 2.37 7.27
N TYR A 140 -6.12 3.42 6.92
CA TYR A 140 -7.26 3.34 6.02
C TYR A 140 -6.87 2.80 4.65
N VAL A 141 -5.83 3.39 4.03
CA VAL A 141 -5.33 2.95 2.72
C VAL A 141 -4.92 1.48 2.76
N LEU A 142 -4.16 1.08 3.78
CA LEU A 142 -3.72 -0.31 3.95
C LEU A 142 -4.92 -1.26 4.10
N GLY A 143 -5.84 -0.96 5.01
CA GLY A 143 -6.99 -1.82 5.31
C GLY A 143 -7.90 -2.02 4.11
N THR A 144 -8.27 -0.94 3.42
CA THR A 144 -9.16 -1.01 2.25
C THR A 144 -8.51 -1.73 1.07
N THR A 145 -7.21 -1.52 0.86
CA THR A 145 -6.47 -2.20 -0.22
C THR A 145 -6.29 -3.69 0.07
N LEU A 146 -6.05 -4.05 1.33
CA LEU A 146 -5.97 -5.44 1.77
C LEU A 146 -7.30 -6.17 1.54
N GLU A 147 -8.42 -5.58 1.95
CA GLU A 147 -9.76 -6.14 1.71
C GLU A 147 -10.04 -6.33 0.21
N GLU A 148 -9.68 -5.35 -0.61
CA GLU A 148 -9.84 -5.40 -2.07
C GLU A 148 -9.03 -6.55 -2.68
N GLN A 149 -7.75 -6.72 -2.29
CA GLN A 149 -6.91 -7.80 -2.78
C GLN A 149 -7.39 -9.17 -2.29
N GLN A 150 -7.84 -9.26 -1.04
CA GLN A 150 -8.40 -10.50 -0.52
C GLN A 150 -9.70 -10.89 -1.23
N ALA A 151 -10.55 -9.91 -1.57
CA ALA A 151 -11.76 -10.17 -2.34
C ALA A 151 -11.45 -10.67 -3.76
N ALA A 152 -10.45 -10.07 -4.41
CA ALA A 152 -10.01 -10.47 -5.75
C ALA A 152 -9.32 -11.85 -5.78
N ASN A 153 -8.70 -12.27 -4.66
CA ASN A 153 -8.03 -13.57 -4.55
C ASN A 153 -8.95 -14.72 -4.11
N ARG A 154 -10.19 -14.43 -3.70
CA ARG A 154 -11.17 -15.49 -3.47
C ARG A 154 -11.63 -15.99 -4.83
N ASP A 155 -11.40 -17.27 -5.10
CA ASP A 155 -12.00 -17.93 -6.26
C ASP A 155 -13.53 -17.94 -6.06
N ASP A 156 -14.20 -16.95 -6.67
CA ASP A 156 -15.64 -16.70 -6.50
C ASP A 156 -16.54 -17.79 -7.13
N GLU A 157 -15.97 -18.84 -7.71
CA GLU A 157 -16.74 -19.91 -8.35
C GLU A 157 -17.49 -20.82 -7.34
N GLU A 158 -17.10 -20.85 -6.06
CA GLU A 158 -17.74 -21.69 -5.02
C GLU A 158 -18.38 -20.90 -3.86
N ALA A 159 -18.22 -19.60 -3.77
CA ALA A 159 -18.85 -18.83 -2.71
C ALA A 159 -20.34 -18.62 -3.04
N GLU A 160 -21.22 -19.36 -2.39
CA GLU A 160 -22.66 -19.03 -2.37
C GLU A 160 -22.81 -17.54 -2.03
N ARG A 161 -23.36 -16.78 -2.97
CA ARG A 161 -23.66 -15.36 -2.70
C ARG A 161 -24.64 -15.30 -1.52
N PRO A 162 -24.36 -14.49 -0.49
CA PRO A 162 -25.26 -14.39 0.66
C PRO A 162 -26.69 -14.06 0.21
N ASP A 163 -27.67 -14.80 0.72
CA ASP A 163 -29.07 -14.50 0.49
C ASP A 163 -29.52 -13.31 1.34
N PHE A 164 -29.65 -12.16 0.71
CA PHE A 164 -30.11 -10.93 1.35
C PHE A 164 -31.63 -10.71 1.20
N THR A 165 -32.41 -11.72 0.81
CA THR A 165 -33.86 -11.56 0.59
C THR A 165 -34.59 -11.04 1.82
N ALA A 166 -34.19 -11.48 3.01
CA ALA A 166 -34.75 -11.00 4.28
C ALA A 166 -34.22 -9.63 4.72
N TYR A 167 -33.22 -9.07 4.02
CA TYR A 167 -32.50 -7.83 4.41
C TYR A 167 -32.39 -6.86 3.23
N PRO A 168 -33.50 -6.29 2.74
CA PRO A 168 -33.48 -5.50 1.50
C PRO A 168 -32.58 -4.25 1.59
N MET A 169 -32.57 -3.56 2.74
CA MET A 169 -31.71 -2.38 2.92
C MET A 169 -30.21 -2.76 2.89
N LEU A 170 -29.85 -3.90 3.49
CA LEU A 170 -28.47 -4.41 3.43
C LEU A 170 -28.07 -4.77 1.99
N ARG A 171 -28.95 -5.47 1.29
CA ARG A 171 -28.75 -5.83 -0.13
C ARG A 171 -28.47 -4.59 -0.97
N ASP A 172 -29.35 -3.59 -0.86
CA ASP A 172 -29.26 -2.38 -1.67
C ASP A 172 -27.99 -1.56 -1.31
N ALA A 173 -27.63 -1.50 -0.03
CA ALA A 173 -26.40 -0.85 0.43
C ALA A 173 -25.13 -1.57 -0.07
N VAL A 174 -25.10 -2.91 -0.01
CA VAL A 174 -23.96 -3.70 -0.49
C VAL A 174 -23.78 -3.52 -2.00
N LEU A 175 -24.88 -3.55 -2.77
CA LEU A 175 -24.83 -3.33 -4.22
C LEU A 175 -24.38 -1.91 -4.57
N ALA A 176 -24.85 -0.90 -3.84
CA ALA A 176 -24.49 0.49 -4.08
C ALA A 176 -23.01 0.79 -3.71
N ALA A 177 -22.45 0.06 -2.75
CA ALA A 177 -21.07 0.22 -2.28
C ALA A 177 -20.07 -0.78 -2.91
N ALA A 178 -20.47 -1.48 -3.98
CA ALA A 178 -19.67 -2.56 -4.57
C ALA A 178 -18.39 -2.07 -5.28
N ASP A 179 -18.38 -0.84 -5.81
CA ASP A 179 -17.21 -0.29 -6.50
C ASP A 179 -16.07 0.02 -5.51
N PRO A 180 -14.91 -0.70 -5.58
CA PRO A 180 -13.81 -0.49 -4.66
C PRO A 180 -13.14 0.88 -4.81
N VAL A 181 -13.15 1.46 -6.01
CA VAL A 181 -12.59 2.80 -6.25
C VAL A 181 -13.48 3.86 -5.61
N ALA A 182 -14.78 3.81 -5.86
CA ALA A 182 -15.73 4.75 -5.26
C ALA A 182 -15.74 4.66 -3.72
N ARG A 183 -15.64 3.43 -3.18
CA ARG A 183 -15.54 3.19 -1.74
C ARG A 183 -14.27 3.81 -1.14
N PHE A 184 -13.12 3.62 -1.80
CA PHE A 184 -11.86 4.20 -1.39
C PHE A 184 -11.89 5.73 -1.41
N GLU A 185 -12.37 6.34 -2.49
CA GLU A 185 -12.45 7.81 -2.62
C GLU A 185 -13.41 8.42 -1.60
N HIS A 186 -14.54 7.77 -1.33
CA HIS A 186 -15.48 8.22 -0.30
C HIS A 186 -14.82 8.24 1.09
N GLY A 187 -14.18 7.16 1.51
CA GLY A 187 -13.53 7.13 2.81
C GLY A 187 -12.32 8.07 2.91
N LEU A 188 -11.56 8.23 1.81
CA LEU A 188 -10.50 9.23 1.73
C LEU A 188 -11.04 10.64 1.97
N SER A 189 -12.16 11.01 1.32
CA SER A 189 -12.83 12.30 1.54
C SER A 189 -13.24 12.48 3.00
N LEU A 190 -13.89 11.48 3.61
CA LEU A 190 -14.30 11.54 5.02
C LEU A 190 -13.13 11.81 5.97
N ILE A 191 -11.98 11.18 5.71
CA ILE A 191 -10.78 11.37 6.55
C ILE A 191 -10.23 12.80 6.37
N LEU A 192 -10.09 13.27 5.14
CA LEU A 192 -9.56 14.60 4.86
C LEU A 192 -10.49 15.72 5.39
N ASP A 193 -11.81 15.54 5.26
CA ASP A 193 -12.80 16.47 5.81
C ASP A 193 -12.76 16.49 7.34
N GLY A 194 -12.62 15.31 7.96
CA GLY A 194 -12.43 15.20 9.41
C GLY A 194 -11.12 15.82 9.90
N MET A 195 -10.05 15.75 9.10
CA MET A 195 -8.80 16.44 9.40
C MET A 195 -8.97 17.97 9.28
N ARG A 196 -9.65 18.44 8.23
CA ARG A 196 -9.92 19.87 8.01
C ARG A 196 -10.73 20.49 9.15
N ALA A 197 -11.73 19.77 9.67
CA ALA A 197 -12.53 20.20 10.81
C ALA A 197 -11.73 20.37 12.11
N GLN A 198 -10.50 19.90 12.20
CA GLN A 198 -9.62 20.12 13.35
C GLN A 198 -8.86 21.46 13.29
N LEU A 199 -8.93 22.16 12.17
CA LEU A 199 -8.27 23.46 11.95
C LEU A 199 -9.22 24.65 12.21
N GLU A 200 -10.52 24.40 12.28
CA GLU A 200 -11.57 25.37 12.63
C GLU A 200 -11.72 25.54 14.15
#